data_eab819acd9c8bde8f83648a22ed749c5
#
_entry.id   eab819acd9c8bde8f83648a22ed749c5
#
_cell.length_a   1.000
_cell.length_b   1.000
_cell.length_c   1.000
_cell.angle_alpha   90.00
_cell.angle_beta   90.00
_cell.angle_gamma   90.00
#
_symmetry.space_group_name_H-M   'P 1'
#
loop_
_entity.id
_entity.type
_entity.pdbx_description
1 polymer ?
#
loop_
_entity_poly.entity_id
_entity_poly.type
_entity_poly.pdbx_seq_one_letter_code
_entity_poly.pdbx_strand_id
1 'polypeptide(L)'
;VLDESAVGFIMTHGDPTSNESNSVAGVDFLYRNSEGPFGEILTGRFWAQQSRSSDLDGDEQAFGVNVEIPSDKLLAYVDLQQIGEDFRPALGFVNRAGIRRYGVGTRYRTRPETGFWRAINHKIDYVLVTDMDNSLLTEWLEIEPIGLYSNEDDYLFVNWSRNKEVVREEFELFDRLNVPAGEYEFDRYRAELGTGWQRPVRLVLAVEDGGFFDGDRLMKHVEVQWRQSAYFFIAAGFTENDVDLPSGSFTSHLASLRSDIAFNSRWSWSNVLQYDNTAELVGINSRLRYIPEAGKEVVLVLNHGADVDSANRLSSTQSDINLKVSYTFRY
;
A
#
# COMPACT_ATOMS: atom_id res chain seq x y z
N VAL A 1 5.75 -17.79 28.55
CA VAL A 1 5.41 -17.92 27.11
C VAL A 1 4.30 -16.94 26.69
N LEU A 2 3.43 -16.49 27.62
CA LEU A 2 2.32 -15.57 27.32
C LEU A 2 2.53 -14.15 27.84
N ASP A 3 3.62 -13.87 28.54
CA ASP A 3 3.88 -12.58 29.18
C ASP A 3 4.06 -11.42 28.17
N GLU A 4 4.41 -11.75 26.92
CA GLU A 4 4.58 -10.82 25.81
C GLU A 4 3.40 -10.81 24.83
N SER A 5 2.33 -11.56 25.14
CA SER A 5 1.20 -11.79 24.24
C SER A 5 0.02 -10.89 24.59
N ALA A 6 -0.84 -10.63 23.61
CA ALA A 6 -2.01 -9.78 23.79
C ALA A 6 -3.26 -10.39 23.13
N VAL A 7 -4.41 -10.11 23.71
CA VAL A 7 -5.74 -10.44 23.14
C VAL A 7 -6.44 -9.13 22.83
N GLY A 8 -7.00 -9.02 21.63
CA GLY A 8 -7.82 -7.90 21.18
C GLY A 8 -9.25 -8.31 20.90
N PHE A 9 -10.14 -7.35 20.99
CA PHE A 9 -11.55 -7.50 20.64
C PHE A 9 -12.00 -6.25 19.89
N ILE A 10 -12.79 -6.44 18.84
CA ILE A 10 -13.42 -5.36 18.07
C ILE A 10 -14.92 -5.62 17.92
N MET A 11 -15.70 -4.57 18.01
CA MET A 11 -17.12 -4.57 17.65
C MET A 11 -17.47 -3.25 16.98
N THR A 12 -18.18 -3.33 15.86
CA THR A 12 -18.70 -2.16 15.13
C THR A 12 -20.16 -2.36 14.78
N HIS A 13 -20.92 -1.28 14.68
CA HIS A 13 -22.31 -1.29 14.26
C HIS A 13 -22.63 -0.05 13.45
N GLY A 14 -23.31 -0.22 12.31
CA GLY A 14 -23.76 0.81 11.40
C GLY A 14 -23.29 0.57 9.95
N ASP A 15 -24.02 1.14 9.02
CA ASP A 15 -23.66 1.22 7.61
C ASP A 15 -23.79 2.67 7.14
N PRO A 16 -22.69 3.36 6.84
CA PRO A 16 -22.72 4.77 6.44
C PRO A 16 -23.16 4.96 4.99
N THR A 17 -23.27 3.88 4.20
CA THR A 17 -23.52 3.92 2.77
C THR A 17 -24.92 3.46 2.38
N SER A 18 -25.62 2.80 3.29
CA SER A 18 -26.97 2.30 3.05
C SER A 18 -27.87 2.50 4.29
N ASN A 19 -29.17 2.20 4.14
CA ASN A 19 -30.12 2.16 5.27
C ASN A 19 -30.19 0.78 5.94
N GLU A 20 -29.33 -0.15 5.52
CA GLU A 20 -29.26 -1.50 6.06
C GLU A 20 -28.49 -1.51 7.39
N SER A 21 -28.76 -2.53 8.20
CA SER A 21 -27.97 -2.74 9.40
C SER A 21 -26.76 -3.62 9.13
N ASN A 22 -25.60 -3.20 9.58
CA ASN A 22 -24.38 -4.00 9.54
C ASN A 22 -23.73 -4.00 10.92
N SER A 23 -23.22 -5.15 11.35
CA SER A 23 -22.45 -5.28 12.57
C SER A 23 -21.28 -6.22 12.31
N VAL A 24 -20.12 -5.90 12.89
CA VAL A 24 -18.96 -6.78 12.89
C VAL A 24 -18.50 -7.01 14.31
N ALA A 25 -18.23 -8.26 14.65
CA ALA A 25 -17.55 -8.64 15.88
C ALA A 25 -16.31 -9.46 15.54
N GLY A 26 -15.23 -9.26 16.28
CA GLY A 26 -13.99 -9.97 16.05
C GLY A 26 -13.11 -10.06 17.27
N VAL A 27 -12.22 -11.05 17.22
CA VAL A 27 -11.18 -11.29 18.23
C VAL A 27 -9.86 -11.46 17.53
N ASP A 28 -8.78 -11.04 18.19
CA ASP A 28 -7.44 -11.31 17.76
C ASP A 28 -6.54 -11.72 18.93
N PHE A 29 -5.53 -12.49 18.60
CA PHE A 29 -4.49 -12.93 19.52
C PHE A 29 -3.13 -12.66 18.89
N LEU A 30 -2.34 -11.83 19.55
CA LEU A 30 -0.95 -11.57 19.21
C LEU A 30 -0.07 -12.40 20.15
N TYR A 31 0.56 -13.43 19.60
CA TYR A 31 1.60 -14.19 20.27
C TYR A 31 2.97 -13.54 20.01
N ARG A 32 3.77 -13.42 21.06
CA ARG A 32 5.16 -13.03 20.97
C ARG A 32 6.00 -13.89 21.91
N ASN A 33 7.13 -14.32 21.42
CA ASN A 33 8.13 -15.04 22.22
C ASN A 33 9.53 -14.52 21.81
N SER A 34 10.16 -13.79 22.71
CA SER A 34 11.52 -13.25 22.49
C SER A 34 12.62 -14.32 22.60
N GLU A 35 12.31 -15.50 23.13
CA GLU A 35 13.17 -16.67 23.20
C GLU A 35 12.68 -17.79 22.27
N GLY A 36 12.36 -17.44 21.06
CA GLY A 36 11.83 -18.35 20.05
C GLY A 36 12.85 -19.34 19.49
N PRO A 37 12.46 -20.16 18.50
CA PRO A 37 13.35 -21.10 17.84
C PRO A 37 14.60 -20.40 17.28
N PHE A 38 15.74 -21.05 17.37
CA PHE A 38 17.06 -20.56 16.90
C PHE A 38 17.56 -19.31 17.63
N GLY A 39 17.00 -18.96 18.80
CA GLY A 39 17.35 -17.75 19.55
C GLY A 39 16.81 -16.45 18.90
N GLU A 40 15.84 -16.56 18.02
CA GLU A 40 15.19 -15.44 17.32
C GLU A 40 13.80 -15.18 17.91
N ILE A 41 13.30 -13.97 17.73
CA ILE A 41 11.92 -13.63 18.10
C ILE A 41 10.96 -14.41 17.20
N LEU A 42 9.91 -15.00 17.78
CA LEU A 42 8.79 -15.55 17.05
C LEU A 42 7.54 -14.73 17.35
N THR A 43 6.87 -14.26 16.31
CA THR A 43 5.55 -13.62 16.43
C THR A 43 4.50 -14.45 15.72
N GLY A 44 3.29 -14.45 16.27
CA GLY A 44 2.11 -15.07 15.67
C GLY A 44 0.91 -14.15 15.83
N ARG A 45 0.15 -13.93 14.78
CA ARG A 45 -1.12 -13.23 14.85
C ARG A 45 -2.22 -14.16 14.35
N PHE A 46 -3.26 -14.31 15.16
CA PHE A 46 -4.49 -15.03 14.82
C PHE A 46 -5.63 -14.05 14.96
N TRP A 47 -6.51 -14.02 14.00
CA TRP A 47 -7.70 -13.19 14.09
C TRP A 47 -8.89 -13.89 13.45
N ALA A 48 -10.07 -13.62 13.98
CA ALA A 48 -11.34 -14.08 13.41
C ALA A 48 -12.38 -12.99 13.58
N GLN A 49 -13.18 -12.78 12.55
CA GLN A 49 -14.25 -11.80 12.51
C GLN A 49 -15.49 -12.41 11.87
N GLN A 50 -16.65 -11.90 12.28
CA GLN A 50 -17.93 -12.20 11.66
C GLN A 50 -18.66 -10.87 11.42
N SER A 51 -19.12 -10.67 10.21
CA SER A 51 -20.10 -9.64 9.88
C SER A 51 -21.52 -10.19 10.02
N ARG A 52 -22.48 -9.29 10.14
CA ARG A 52 -23.92 -9.57 9.99
C ARG A 52 -24.55 -8.38 9.29
N SER A 53 -25.12 -8.63 8.12
CA SER A 53 -25.85 -7.64 7.34
C SER A 53 -27.30 -8.07 7.21
N SER A 54 -28.22 -7.13 7.24
CA SER A 54 -29.66 -7.43 7.13
C SER A 54 -30.09 -7.98 5.77
N ASP A 55 -29.28 -7.73 4.74
CA ASP A 55 -29.48 -8.07 3.34
C ASP A 55 -28.65 -9.25 2.83
N LEU A 56 -27.80 -9.84 3.69
CA LEU A 56 -26.95 -10.99 3.35
C LEU A 56 -27.22 -12.15 4.33
N ASP A 57 -27.13 -13.36 3.83
CA ASP A 57 -27.25 -14.59 4.62
C ASP A 57 -26.39 -15.67 3.97
N GLY A 58 -25.17 -15.85 4.45
CA GLY A 58 -24.24 -16.81 3.88
C GLY A 58 -22.90 -16.87 4.61
N ASP A 59 -21.79 -16.92 3.89
CA ASP A 59 -20.43 -16.98 4.47
C ASP A 59 -19.94 -15.59 4.85
N GLU A 60 -20.39 -15.10 6.00
CA GLU A 60 -20.06 -13.79 6.56
C GLU A 60 -18.85 -13.82 7.50
N GLN A 61 -17.98 -14.84 7.40
CA GLN A 61 -16.82 -15.02 8.27
C GLN A 61 -15.53 -14.62 7.58
N ALA A 62 -14.59 -14.09 8.37
CA ALA A 62 -13.22 -13.87 7.92
C ALA A 62 -12.25 -14.25 9.04
N PHE A 63 -11.15 -14.91 8.70
CA PHE A 63 -10.11 -15.26 9.66
C PHE A 63 -8.73 -15.30 8.99
N GLY A 64 -7.70 -15.17 9.80
CA GLY A 64 -6.33 -15.24 9.31
C GLY A 64 -5.34 -15.66 10.38
N VAL A 65 -4.21 -16.15 9.89
CA VAL A 65 -3.06 -16.58 10.68
C VAL A 65 -1.81 -16.01 10.00
N ASN A 66 -0.99 -15.32 10.78
CA ASN A 66 0.34 -14.91 10.36
C ASN A 66 1.35 -15.41 11.39
N VAL A 67 2.41 -16.05 10.95
CA VAL A 67 3.54 -16.45 11.79
C VAL A 67 4.81 -15.91 11.16
N GLU A 68 5.65 -15.24 11.95
CA GLU A 68 6.83 -14.54 11.45
C GLU A 68 8.02 -14.67 12.43
N ILE A 69 9.20 -14.80 11.86
CA ILE A 69 10.50 -14.60 12.53
C ILE A 69 11.05 -13.26 12.05
N PRO A 70 10.84 -12.14 12.78
CA PRO A 70 11.19 -10.78 12.33
C PRO A 70 12.65 -10.43 12.67
N SER A 71 13.61 -11.29 12.29
CA SER A 71 15.02 -11.05 12.61
C SER A 71 15.71 -10.18 11.55
N ASP A 72 16.77 -9.47 11.95
CA ASP A 72 17.57 -8.66 11.02
C ASP A 72 18.23 -9.53 9.96
N LYS A 73 18.78 -10.68 10.37
CA LYS A 73 19.50 -11.60 9.48
C LYS A 73 18.56 -12.42 8.62
N LEU A 74 17.50 -12.95 9.23
CA LEU A 74 16.53 -13.82 8.56
C LEU A 74 15.12 -13.38 8.95
N LEU A 75 14.43 -12.74 8.04
CA LEU A 75 12.99 -12.59 8.14
C LEU A 75 12.35 -13.75 7.39
N ALA A 76 11.41 -14.46 8.00
CA ALA A 76 10.63 -15.50 7.34
C ALA A 76 9.19 -15.43 7.86
N TYR A 77 8.22 -15.58 6.97
CA TYR A 77 6.81 -15.54 7.36
C TYR A 77 5.94 -16.52 6.57
N VAL A 78 4.84 -16.90 7.20
CA VAL A 78 3.71 -17.57 6.58
C VAL A 78 2.45 -16.78 6.92
N ASP A 79 1.62 -16.53 5.93
CA ASP A 79 0.36 -15.81 6.04
C ASP A 79 -0.76 -16.62 5.39
N LEU A 80 -1.83 -16.88 6.13
CA LEU A 80 -3.01 -17.59 5.68
C LEU A 80 -4.23 -16.75 6.00
N GLN A 81 -5.10 -16.54 5.02
CA GLN A 81 -6.31 -15.76 5.19
C GLN A 81 -7.48 -16.36 4.42
N GLN A 82 -8.65 -16.37 5.02
CA GLN A 82 -9.91 -16.65 4.35
C GLN A 82 -10.88 -15.50 4.62
N ILE A 83 -11.55 -15.03 3.58
CA ILE A 83 -12.60 -14.02 3.64
C ILE A 83 -13.81 -14.63 2.92
N GLY A 84 -14.91 -14.84 3.65
CA GLY A 84 -16.14 -15.35 3.09
C GLY A 84 -16.75 -14.46 2.02
N GLU A 85 -17.59 -15.02 1.17
CA GLU A 85 -18.19 -14.30 0.04
C GLU A 85 -19.08 -13.15 0.51
N ASP A 86 -19.81 -13.34 1.61
CA ASP A 86 -20.75 -12.37 2.18
C ASP A 86 -20.16 -11.56 3.34
N PHE A 87 -18.86 -11.71 3.62
CA PHE A 87 -18.21 -10.91 4.66
C PHE A 87 -18.13 -9.44 4.24
N ARG A 88 -18.90 -8.60 4.94
CA ARG A 88 -18.99 -7.15 4.66
C ARG A 88 -18.84 -6.32 5.93
N PRO A 89 -17.65 -5.73 6.19
CA PRO A 89 -17.47 -4.77 7.28
C PRO A 89 -17.82 -3.35 6.80
N ALA A 90 -19.08 -2.92 6.92
CA ALA A 90 -19.54 -1.63 6.36
C ALA A 90 -18.84 -0.39 6.93
N LEU A 91 -18.28 -0.46 8.15
CA LEU A 91 -17.43 0.57 8.76
C LEU A 91 -15.92 0.30 8.56
N GLY A 92 -15.57 -0.72 7.78
CA GLY A 92 -14.22 -1.13 7.46
C GLY A 92 -13.99 -1.18 5.95
N PHE A 93 -12.99 -1.96 5.55
CA PHE A 93 -12.68 -2.17 4.14
C PHE A 93 -12.16 -3.59 3.89
N VAL A 94 -12.64 -4.22 2.84
CA VAL A 94 -12.19 -5.50 2.32
C VAL A 94 -11.93 -5.34 0.83
N ASN A 95 -10.69 -5.61 0.41
CA ASN A 95 -10.30 -5.51 -1.00
C ASN A 95 -11.02 -6.53 -1.88
N ARG A 96 -11.19 -7.76 -1.35
CA ARG A 96 -11.76 -8.87 -2.09
C ARG A 96 -12.38 -9.86 -1.11
N ALA A 97 -13.65 -10.18 -1.26
CA ALA A 97 -14.35 -11.24 -0.55
C ALA A 97 -14.37 -12.52 -1.39
N GLY A 98 -14.80 -13.65 -0.80
CA GLY A 98 -14.86 -14.95 -1.45
C GLY A 98 -13.48 -15.52 -1.80
N ILE A 99 -12.47 -15.32 -0.93
CA ILE A 99 -11.09 -15.74 -1.22
C ILE A 99 -10.42 -16.49 -0.09
N ARG A 100 -9.46 -17.33 -0.49
CA ARG A 100 -8.39 -17.84 0.36
C ARG A 100 -7.05 -17.31 -0.16
N ARG A 101 -6.26 -16.75 0.73
CA ARG A 101 -4.94 -16.25 0.44
C ARG A 101 -3.90 -17.00 1.24
N TYR A 102 -2.84 -17.43 0.57
CA TYR A 102 -1.68 -18.12 1.11
C TYR A 102 -0.44 -17.30 0.75
N GLY A 103 0.30 -16.90 1.74
CA GLY A 103 1.53 -16.14 1.56
C GLY A 103 2.70 -16.83 2.26
N VAL A 104 3.85 -16.88 1.64
CA VAL A 104 5.10 -17.27 2.26
C VAL A 104 6.22 -16.40 1.73
N GLY A 105 7.11 -15.98 2.61
CA GLY A 105 8.24 -15.17 2.17
C GLY A 105 9.42 -15.26 3.10
N THR A 106 10.58 -14.91 2.56
CA THR A 106 11.82 -14.86 3.31
C THR A 106 12.74 -13.78 2.77
N ARG A 107 13.47 -13.13 3.68
CA ARG A 107 14.57 -12.23 3.36
C ARG A 107 15.79 -12.65 4.17
N TYR A 108 16.87 -12.96 3.48
CA TYR A 108 18.18 -13.17 4.10
C TYR A 108 19.05 -11.94 3.90
N ARG A 109 19.60 -11.42 4.99
CA ARG A 109 20.46 -10.24 5.01
C ARG A 109 21.88 -10.60 5.44
N THR A 110 22.83 -10.26 4.60
CA THR A 110 24.26 -10.27 4.95
C THR A 110 24.72 -8.86 5.29
N ARG A 111 25.52 -8.73 6.35
CA ARG A 111 26.17 -7.47 6.73
C ARG A 111 27.68 -7.67 6.63
N PRO A 112 28.32 -7.19 5.54
CA PRO A 112 29.76 -7.21 5.43
C PRO A 112 30.41 -6.40 6.57
N GLU A 113 31.49 -6.91 7.15
CA GLU A 113 32.19 -6.23 8.25
C GLU A 113 32.92 -4.96 7.78
N THR A 114 33.31 -4.93 6.52
CA THR A 114 34.07 -3.83 5.90
C THR A 114 33.57 -3.56 4.50
N GLY A 115 33.81 -2.35 3.98
CA GLY A 115 33.51 -1.97 2.62
C GLY A 115 32.38 -0.94 2.51
N PHE A 116 31.94 -0.74 1.29
CA PHE A 116 30.91 0.28 0.93
C PHE A 116 29.49 -0.17 1.32
N TRP A 117 29.22 -1.48 1.23
CA TRP A 117 27.88 -2.01 1.47
C TRP A 117 27.69 -2.38 2.93
N ARG A 118 26.70 -1.75 3.57
CA ARG A 118 26.27 -2.05 4.95
C ARG A 118 25.42 -3.32 5.02
N ALA A 119 24.63 -3.58 3.98
CA ALA A 119 23.78 -4.77 3.90
C ALA A 119 23.55 -5.20 2.46
N ILE A 120 23.44 -6.51 2.31
CA ILE A 120 23.04 -7.18 1.06
C ILE A 120 21.86 -8.06 1.41
N ASN A 121 20.75 -7.86 0.72
CA ASN A 121 19.51 -8.63 0.89
C ASN A 121 19.30 -9.58 -0.29
N HIS A 122 18.70 -10.71 0.02
CA HIS A 122 18.09 -11.64 -0.92
C HIS A 122 16.69 -11.93 -0.43
N LYS A 123 15.68 -11.82 -1.28
CA LYS A 123 14.27 -11.95 -0.89
C LYS A 123 13.53 -12.85 -1.86
N ILE A 124 12.62 -13.66 -1.33
CA ILE A 124 11.67 -14.46 -2.10
C ILE A 124 10.32 -14.30 -1.41
N ASP A 125 9.29 -13.95 -2.17
CA ASP A 125 7.91 -13.92 -1.73
C ASP A 125 7.03 -14.69 -2.71
N TYR A 126 6.12 -15.45 -2.18
CA TYR A 126 5.10 -16.17 -2.94
C TYR A 126 3.72 -15.95 -2.35
N VAL A 127 2.76 -15.63 -3.20
CA VAL A 127 1.36 -15.44 -2.85
C VAL A 127 0.48 -16.23 -3.80
N LEU A 128 -0.43 -17.01 -3.25
CA LEU A 128 -1.48 -17.71 -3.97
C LEU A 128 -2.84 -17.22 -3.45
N VAL A 129 -3.72 -16.83 -4.35
CA VAL A 129 -5.11 -16.49 -4.04
C VAL A 129 -6.03 -17.41 -4.84
N THR A 130 -6.94 -18.05 -4.15
CA THR A 130 -7.99 -18.88 -4.74
C THR A 130 -9.37 -18.37 -4.35
N ASP A 131 -10.39 -18.79 -5.06
CA ASP A 131 -11.75 -18.68 -4.58
C ASP A 131 -12.07 -19.72 -3.48
N MET A 132 -13.32 -19.76 -3.03
CA MET A 132 -13.76 -20.68 -1.96
C MET A 132 -13.78 -22.15 -2.42
N ASP A 133 -13.79 -22.42 -3.73
CA ASP A 133 -13.70 -23.77 -4.34
C ASP A 133 -12.25 -24.18 -4.62
N ASN A 134 -11.26 -23.37 -4.21
CA ASN A 134 -9.82 -23.53 -4.48
C ASN A 134 -9.42 -23.37 -5.95
N SER A 135 -10.26 -22.74 -6.79
CA SER A 135 -9.86 -22.36 -8.14
C SER A 135 -8.92 -21.16 -8.08
N LEU A 136 -7.88 -21.18 -8.90
CA LEU A 136 -6.88 -20.11 -8.97
C LEU A 136 -7.55 -18.78 -9.35
N LEU A 137 -7.16 -17.71 -8.68
CA LEU A 137 -7.50 -16.33 -9.00
C LEU A 137 -6.24 -15.51 -9.30
N THR A 138 -5.24 -15.59 -8.42
CA THR A 138 -3.98 -14.86 -8.56
C THR A 138 -2.86 -15.72 -8.00
N GLU A 139 -1.74 -15.80 -8.72
CA GLU A 139 -0.48 -16.37 -8.23
C GLU A 139 0.64 -15.36 -8.51
N TRP A 140 1.45 -15.07 -7.51
CA TRP A 140 2.55 -14.12 -7.62
C TRP A 140 3.80 -14.66 -6.93
N LEU A 141 4.88 -14.74 -7.68
CA LEU A 141 6.21 -15.05 -7.19
C LEU A 141 7.12 -13.86 -7.45
N GLU A 142 7.77 -13.34 -6.42
CA GLU A 142 8.81 -12.30 -6.54
C GLU A 142 10.13 -12.82 -5.99
N ILE A 143 11.20 -12.58 -6.73
CA ILE A 143 12.57 -12.83 -6.32
C ILE A 143 13.35 -11.52 -6.42
N GLU A 144 13.93 -11.07 -5.30
CA GLU A 144 14.96 -10.05 -5.24
C GLU A 144 16.31 -10.75 -5.10
N PRO A 145 16.99 -11.05 -6.21
CA PRO A 145 18.28 -11.74 -6.14
C PRO A 145 19.34 -10.89 -5.46
N ILE A 146 19.20 -9.57 -5.51
CA ILE A 146 20.14 -8.65 -4.87
C ILE A 146 19.47 -7.32 -4.51
N GLY A 147 19.55 -6.98 -3.22
CA GLY A 147 19.24 -5.67 -2.68
C GLY A 147 20.46 -5.13 -1.95
N LEU A 148 21.04 -4.05 -2.42
CA LEU A 148 22.28 -3.45 -1.89
C LEU A 148 21.94 -2.20 -1.08
N TYR A 149 22.56 -2.06 0.09
CA TYR A 149 22.40 -0.89 0.96
C TYR A 149 23.77 -0.38 1.38
N SER A 150 24.09 0.88 1.07
CA SER A 150 25.33 1.52 1.47
C SER A 150 25.35 1.89 2.95
N ASN A 151 26.51 2.32 3.46
CA ASN A 151 26.64 2.86 4.82
C ASN A 151 25.84 4.15 5.02
N GLU A 152 25.47 4.83 3.94
CA GLU A 152 24.68 6.07 3.93
C GLU A 152 23.23 5.85 3.55
N ASP A 153 22.75 4.60 3.61
CA ASP A 153 21.38 4.19 3.22
C ASP A 153 21.02 4.45 1.74
N ASP A 154 21.99 4.68 0.87
CA ASP A 154 21.72 4.57 -0.56
C ASP A 154 21.43 3.12 -0.89
N TYR A 155 20.50 2.87 -1.79
CA TYR A 155 20.10 1.50 -2.12
C TYR A 155 19.94 1.27 -3.61
N LEU A 156 20.12 0.03 -4.00
CA LEU A 156 19.78 -0.51 -5.31
C LEU A 156 19.20 -1.90 -5.10
N PHE A 157 18.07 -2.18 -5.70
CA PHE A 157 17.56 -3.54 -5.80
C PHE A 157 17.09 -3.86 -7.22
N VAL A 158 17.10 -5.15 -7.53
CA VAL A 158 16.57 -5.70 -8.77
C VAL A 158 15.66 -6.86 -8.42
N ASN A 159 14.45 -6.85 -8.97
CA ASN A 159 13.43 -7.87 -8.74
C ASN A 159 13.04 -8.49 -10.08
N TRP A 160 12.73 -9.75 -10.02
CA TRP A 160 11.95 -10.46 -11.03
C TRP A 160 10.67 -10.95 -10.39
N SER A 161 9.56 -10.82 -11.11
CA SER A 161 8.29 -11.40 -10.66
C SER A 161 7.61 -12.16 -11.78
N ARG A 162 6.98 -13.28 -11.41
CA ARG A 162 6.03 -14.02 -12.25
C ARG A 162 4.64 -13.85 -11.68
N ASN A 163 3.71 -13.51 -12.54
CA ASN A 163 2.32 -13.22 -12.19
C ASN A 163 1.42 -14.15 -12.99
N LYS A 164 0.41 -14.72 -12.33
CA LYS A 164 -0.75 -15.36 -12.99
C LYS A 164 -2.01 -14.70 -12.47
N GLU A 165 -2.86 -14.31 -13.41
CA GLU A 165 -4.15 -13.68 -13.11
C GLU A 165 -5.25 -14.38 -13.89
N VAL A 166 -6.33 -14.73 -13.19
CA VAL A 166 -7.56 -15.26 -13.79
C VAL A 166 -8.60 -14.16 -13.81
N VAL A 167 -8.84 -13.62 -14.98
CA VAL A 167 -9.89 -12.63 -15.23
C VAL A 167 -11.18 -13.38 -15.57
N ARG A 168 -12.16 -13.35 -14.67
CA ARG A 168 -13.44 -14.07 -14.84
C ARG A 168 -14.40 -13.36 -15.77
N GLU A 169 -14.38 -12.05 -15.73
CA GLU A 169 -15.22 -11.17 -16.53
C GLU A 169 -14.36 -10.11 -17.19
N GLU A 170 -14.64 -9.83 -18.46
CA GLU A 170 -14.01 -8.75 -19.20
C GLU A 170 -14.13 -7.42 -18.45
N PHE A 171 -13.08 -6.62 -18.43
CA PHE A 171 -13.10 -5.29 -17.83
C PHE A 171 -12.29 -4.28 -18.64
N GLU A 172 -12.62 -3.01 -18.46
CA GLU A 172 -11.92 -1.91 -19.11
C GLU A 172 -10.88 -1.30 -18.16
N LEU A 173 -9.65 -1.15 -18.66
CA LEU A 173 -8.59 -0.41 -18.01
C LEU A 173 -8.72 1.08 -18.39
N PHE A 174 -8.99 1.92 -17.37
CA PHE A 174 -9.08 3.38 -17.49
C PHE A 174 -10.04 3.84 -18.62
N ASP A 175 -11.14 3.12 -18.84
CA ASP A 175 -12.13 3.39 -19.90
C ASP A 175 -11.50 3.48 -21.31
N ARG A 176 -10.40 2.77 -21.54
CA ARG A 176 -9.60 2.86 -22.78
C ARG A 176 -9.22 1.53 -23.40
N LEU A 177 -8.82 0.57 -22.58
CA LEU A 177 -8.31 -0.72 -23.03
C LEU A 177 -9.11 -1.85 -22.42
N ASN A 178 -9.52 -2.78 -23.25
CA ASN A 178 -10.28 -3.93 -22.84
C ASN A 178 -9.36 -5.11 -22.51
N VAL A 179 -9.57 -5.72 -21.36
CA VAL A 179 -8.93 -6.98 -20.92
C VAL A 179 -9.99 -8.07 -20.92
N PRO A 180 -9.95 -9.01 -21.89
CA PRO A 180 -10.91 -10.10 -21.95
C PRO A 180 -10.85 -11.03 -20.72
N ALA A 181 -11.92 -11.80 -20.53
CA ALA A 181 -11.88 -12.91 -19.58
C ALA A 181 -10.88 -13.97 -20.09
N GLY A 182 -10.02 -14.48 -19.17
CA GLY A 182 -8.97 -15.43 -19.53
C GLY A 182 -7.97 -15.67 -18.40
N GLU A 183 -7.02 -16.53 -18.66
CA GLU A 183 -5.88 -16.80 -17.79
C GLU A 183 -4.65 -16.15 -18.40
N TYR A 184 -3.93 -15.35 -17.61
CA TYR A 184 -2.78 -14.60 -18.03
C TYR A 184 -1.57 -14.98 -17.20
N GLU A 185 -0.44 -15.25 -17.83
CA GLU A 185 0.84 -15.48 -17.17
C GLU A 185 1.88 -14.56 -17.78
N PHE A 186 2.56 -13.78 -16.92
CA PHE A 186 3.55 -12.81 -17.40
C PHE A 186 4.65 -12.56 -16.37
N ASP A 187 5.83 -12.25 -16.86
CA ASP A 187 7.01 -11.90 -16.08
C ASP A 187 7.28 -10.40 -16.13
N ARG A 188 7.82 -9.86 -15.02
CA ARG A 188 8.28 -8.47 -14.93
C ARG A 188 9.65 -8.38 -14.30
N TYR A 189 10.39 -7.39 -14.69
CA TYR A 189 11.70 -7.04 -14.15
C TYR A 189 11.64 -5.60 -13.63
N ARG A 190 12.03 -5.40 -12.38
CA ARG A 190 12.08 -4.10 -11.74
C ARG A 190 13.49 -3.81 -11.24
N ALA A 191 13.97 -2.61 -11.52
CA ALA A 191 15.15 -2.04 -10.87
C ALA A 191 14.79 -0.72 -10.22
N GLU A 192 15.24 -0.52 -8.99
CA GLU A 192 15.05 0.73 -8.27
C GLU A 192 16.34 1.12 -7.55
N LEU A 193 16.69 2.39 -7.65
CA LEU A 193 17.77 2.97 -6.88
C LEU A 193 17.28 4.21 -6.15
N GLY A 194 17.83 4.42 -4.95
CA GLY A 194 17.52 5.61 -4.18
C GLY A 194 18.69 6.04 -3.32
N THR A 195 18.78 7.34 -3.08
CA THR A 195 19.75 7.89 -2.13
C THR A 195 19.20 7.89 -0.71
N GLY A 196 20.06 7.88 0.29
CA GLY A 196 19.70 7.79 1.70
C GLY A 196 18.81 8.92 2.21
N TRP A 197 17.96 8.62 3.17
CA TRP A 197 17.00 9.56 3.78
C TRP A 197 17.63 10.72 4.54
N GLN A 198 18.86 10.58 5.01
CA GLN A 198 19.62 11.60 5.72
C GLN A 198 20.17 12.69 4.79
N ARG A 199 20.16 12.48 3.47
CA ARG A 199 20.65 13.46 2.50
C ARG A 199 19.70 14.65 2.41
N PRO A 200 20.22 15.88 2.30
CA PRO A 200 19.37 17.05 2.06
C PRO A 200 18.55 16.95 0.78
N VAL A 201 19.11 16.32 -0.25
CA VAL A 201 18.42 15.97 -1.50
C VAL A 201 18.42 14.45 -1.63
N ARG A 202 17.23 13.89 -1.75
CA ARG A 202 17.01 12.45 -2.03
C ARG A 202 16.49 12.30 -3.46
N LEU A 203 17.04 11.32 -4.17
CA LEU A 203 16.59 10.90 -5.49
C LEU A 203 16.11 9.45 -5.40
N VAL A 204 14.99 9.14 -6.04
CA VAL A 204 14.52 7.78 -6.31
C VAL A 204 14.28 7.65 -7.80
N LEU A 205 14.81 6.58 -8.40
CA LEU A 205 14.56 6.20 -9.78
C LEU A 205 14.13 4.74 -9.81
N ALA A 206 13.03 4.44 -10.51
CA ALA A 206 12.59 3.07 -10.73
C ALA A 206 12.20 2.86 -12.19
N VAL A 207 12.46 1.66 -12.68
CA VAL A 207 11.96 1.16 -13.95
C VAL A 207 11.43 -0.26 -13.75
N GLU A 208 10.27 -0.55 -14.32
CA GLU A 208 9.69 -1.88 -14.35
C GLU A 208 9.22 -2.16 -15.77
N ASP A 209 9.68 -3.27 -16.34
CA ASP A 209 9.40 -3.68 -17.71
C ASP A 209 8.96 -5.14 -17.74
N GLY A 210 8.02 -5.47 -18.63
CA GLY A 210 7.57 -6.82 -18.87
C GLY A 210 6.08 -6.95 -19.14
N GLY A 211 5.60 -8.18 -19.09
CA GLY A 211 4.24 -8.53 -19.45
C GLY A 211 3.17 -7.85 -18.58
N PHE A 212 2.02 -7.60 -19.18
CA PHE A 212 0.83 -7.08 -18.53
C PHE A 212 -0.43 -7.63 -19.21
N PHE A 213 -1.06 -8.63 -18.57
CA PHE A 213 -2.08 -9.48 -19.17
C PHE A 213 -1.55 -10.16 -20.45
N ASP A 214 -2.14 -9.87 -21.63
CA ASP A 214 -1.77 -10.39 -22.95
C ASP A 214 -0.90 -9.42 -23.78
N GLY A 215 -0.36 -8.37 -23.14
CA GLY A 215 0.54 -7.40 -23.72
C GLY A 215 1.70 -7.05 -22.80
N ASP A 216 2.18 -5.81 -22.89
CA ASP A 216 3.37 -5.34 -22.19
C ASP A 216 3.12 -4.03 -21.45
N ARG A 217 3.93 -3.77 -20.40
CA ARG A 217 3.94 -2.50 -19.66
C ARG A 217 5.37 -2.09 -19.33
N LEU A 218 5.70 -0.85 -19.65
CA LEU A 218 6.91 -0.18 -19.18
C LEU A 218 6.55 0.94 -18.21
N MET A 219 6.93 0.81 -16.95
CA MET A 219 6.80 1.84 -15.92
C MET A 219 8.14 2.52 -15.68
N LYS A 220 8.13 3.85 -15.62
CA LYS A 220 9.26 4.70 -15.24
C LYS A 220 8.82 5.61 -14.12
N HIS A 221 9.64 5.71 -13.08
CA HIS A 221 9.37 6.57 -11.93
C HIS A 221 10.60 7.38 -11.56
N VAL A 222 10.39 8.66 -11.28
CA VAL A 222 11.40 9.55 -10.70
C VAL A 222 10.77 10.34 -9.55
N GLU A 223 11.46 10.40 -8.43
CA GLU A 223 11.11 11.27 -7.32
C GLU A 223 12.35 12.02 -6.82
N VAL A 224 12.19 13.32 -6.64
CA VAL A 224 13.20 14.19 -6.02
C VAL A 224 12.60 14.80 -4.76
N GLN A 225 13.27 14.62 -3.64
CA GLN A 225 12.91 15.21 -2.36
C GLN A 225 14.02 16.18 -1.94
N TRP A 226 13.64 17.34 -1.45
CA TRP A 226 14.57 18.32 -0.90
C TRP A 226 14.12 18.69 0.51
N ARG A 227 14.97 18.38 1.47
CA ARG A 227 14.82 18.77 2.87
C ARG A 227 15.87 19.83 3.21
N GLN A 228 15.51 21.09 3.01
CA GLN A 228 16.41 22.19 3.33
C GLN A 228 16.70 22.31 4.83
N SER A 229 15.69 22.01 5.66
CA SER A 229 15.78 22.14 7.12
C SER A 229 14.71 21.28 7.80
N ALA A 230 14.66 21.30 9.13
CA ALA A 230 13.56 20.71 9.90
C ALA A 230 12.20 21.41 9.66
N TYR A 231 12.22 22.59 9.04
CA TYR A 231 11.05 23.44 8.84
C TYR A 231 10.51 23.44 7.40
N PHE A 232 11.30 22.95 6.46
CA PHE A 232 10.94 22.98 5.04
C PHE A 232 11.33 21.68 4.33
N PHE A 233 10.31 21.05 3.72
CA PHE A 233 10.43 19.86 2.89
C PHE A 233 9.60 20.06 1.62
N ILE A 234 10.13 19.62 0.48
CA ILE A 234 9.42 19.54 -0.79
C ILE A 234 9.80 18.23 -1.50
N ALA A 235 8.82 17.60 -2.15
CA ALA A 235 9.04 16.42 -2.99
C ALA A 235 8.28 16.60 -4.30
N ALA A 236 8.90 16.22 -5.40
CA ALA A 236 8.29 16.15 -6.72
C ALA A 236 8.48 14.75 -7.27
N GLY A 237 7.39 14.12 -7.70
CA GLY A 237 7.36 12.78 -8.28
C GLY A 237 6.70 12.77 -9.64
N PHE A 238 7.19 11.92 -10.53
CA PHE A 238 6.59 11.65 -11.84
C PHE A 238 6.66 10.16 -12.13
N THR A 239 5.51 9.60 -12.51
CA THR A 239 5.40 8.21 -12.94
C THR A 239 4.77 8.19 -14.33
N GLU A 240 5.39 7.46 -15.24
CA GLU A 240 4.90 7.16 -16.58
C GLU A 240 4.69 5.65 -16.71
N ASN A 241 3.54 5.22 -17.22
CA ASN A 241 3.28 3.84 -17.60
C ASN A 241 2.88 3.83 -19.07
N ASP A 242 3.69 3.18 -19.88
CA ASP A 242 3.37 2.84 -21.25
C ASP A 242 2.78 1.44 -21.26
N VAL A 243 1.52 1.30 -21.67
CA VAL A 243 0.78 0.02 -21.75
C VAL A 243 0.42 -0.24 -23.20
N ASP A 244 0.74 -1.44 -23.66
CA ASP A 244 0.42 -1.94 -25.00
C ASP A 244 -0.27 -3.29 -24.90
N LEU A 245 -1.57 -3.35 -25.22
CA LEU A 245 -2.40 -4.54 -25.23
C LEU A 245 -2.95 -4.78 -26.64
N PRO A 246 -3.40 -5.99 -26.99
CA PRO A 246 -4.06 -6.24 -28.28
C PRO A 246 -5.26 -5.35 -28.57
N SER A 247 -5.93 -4.83 -27.52
CA SER A 247 -7.06 -3.88 -27.63
C SER A 247 -6.64 -2.43 -27.90
N GLY A 248 -5.32 -2.12 -27.84
CA GLY A 248 -4.77 -0.78 -28.07
C GLY A 248 -3.65 -0.44 -27.10
N SER A 249 -3.19 0.80 -27.14
CA SER A 249 -2.13 1.29 -26.26
C SER A 249 -2.50 2.63 -25.63
N PHE A 250 -1.96 2.91 -24.45
CA PHE A 250 -2.03 4.21 -23.82
C PHE A 250 -0.82 4.49 -22.92
N THR A 251 -0.56 5.76 -22.68
CA THR A 251 0.44 6.19 -21.72
C THR A 251 -0.25 6.94 -20.58
N SER A 252 -0.08 6.45 -19.35
CA SER A 252 -0.52 7.17 -18.16
C SER A 252 0.62 8.00 -17.57
N HIS A 253 0.29 9.21 -17.13
CA HIS A 253 1.20 10.10 -16.43
C HIS A 253 0.60 10.50 -15.08
N LEU A 254 1.34 10.27 -14.01
CA LEU A 254 1.02 10.76 -12.68
C LEU A 254 2.13 11.70 -12.22
N ALA A 255 1.83 12.99 -12.09
CA ALA A 255 2.73 13.97 -11.50
C ALA A 255 2.26 14.37 -10.11
N SER A 256 3.19 14.50 -9.16
CA SER A 256 2.88 14.92 -7.80
C SER A 256 3.88 15.94 -7.28
N LEU A 257 3.37 16.89 -6.48
CA LEU A 257 4.19 17.85 -5.74
C LEU A 257 3.67 17.92 -4.31
N ARG A 258 4.55 17.66 -3.37
CA ARG A 258 4.27 17.76 -1.93
C ARG A 258 5.15 18.81 -1.30
N SER A 259 4.59 19.63 -0.41
CA SER A 259 5.37 20.53 0.43
C SER A 259 4.88 20.48 1.87
N ASP A 260 5.82 20.42 2.83
CA ASP A 260 5.56 20.48 4.25
C ASP A 260 6.37 21.65 4.84
N ILE A 261 5.67 22.60 5.45
CA ILE A 261 6.24 23.81 6.03
C ILE A 261 5.86 23.87 7.51
N ALA A 262 6.84 23.86 8.40
CA ALA A 262 6.65 24.13 9.81
C ALA A 262 7.07 25.58 10.11
N PHE A 263 6.12 26.48 10.28
CA PHE A 263 6.43 27.87 10.61
C PHE A 263 7.05 28.01 12.00
N ASN A 264 6.60 27.13 12.93
CA ASN A 264 7.12 26.99 14.28
C ASN A 264 6.55 25.68 14.91
N SER A 265 6.79 25.46 16.21
CA SER A 265 6.30 24.27 16.93
C SER A 265 4.77 24.14 17.00
N ARG A 266 4.02 25.19 16.68
CA ARG A 266 2.55 25.23 16.76
C ARG A 266 1.87 25.25 15.39
N TRP A 267 2.51 25.79 14.37
CA TRP A 267 1.92 25.97 13.06
C TRP A 267 2.68 25.15 11.99
N SER A 268 1.92 24.36 11.25
CA SER A 268 2.42 23.66 10.08
C SER A 268 1.42 23.72 8.92
N TRP A 269 1.95 23.70 7.71
CA TRP A 269 1.18 23.74 6.47
C TRP A 269 1.69 22.68 5.52
N SER A 270 0.84 21.73 5.16
CA SER A 270 1.13 20.63 4.23
C SER A 270 0.27 20.77 2.99
N ASN A 271 0.87 20.59 1.83
CA ASN A 271 0.18 20.66 0.55
C ASN A 271 0.55 19.47 -0.31
N VAL A 272 -0.42 18.95 -1.03
CA VAL A 272 -0.25 17.94 -2.08
C VAL A 272 -0.98 18.42 -3.31
N LEU A 273 -0.28 18.47 -4.44
CA LEU A 273 -0.82 18.69 -5.78
C LEU A 273 -0.55 17.43 -6.59
N GLN A 274 -1.56 16.91 -7.26
CA GLN A 274 -1.45 15.75 -8.14
C GLN A 274 -2.13 16.04 -9.47
N TYR A 275 -1.53 15.52 -10.54
CA TYR A 275 -2.10 15.49 -11.87
C TYR A 275 -2.09 14.06 -12.39
N ASP A 276 -3.24 13.59 -12.86
CA ASP A 276 -3.43 12.29 -13.49
C ASP A 276 -4.08 12.53 -14.87
N ASN A 277 -3.35 12.15 -15.93
CA ASN A 277 -3.86 12.30 -17.29
C ASN A 277 -4.91 11.24 -17.68
N THR A 278 -5.01 10.13 -16.93
CA THR A 278 -6.02 9.11 -17.19
C THR A 278 -7.37 9.50 -16.64
N ALA A 279 -7.38 10.10 -15.45
CA ALA A 279 -8.58 10.70 -14.87
C ALA A 279 -8.86 12.12 -15.41
N GLU A 280 -7.92 12.70 -16.20
CA GLU A 280 -7.95 14.10 -16.67
C GLU A 280 -8.15 15.10 -15.50
N LEU A 281 -7.55 14.80 -14.33
CA LEU A 281 -7.82 15.47 -13.06
C LEU A 281 -6.58 16.11 -12.47
N VAL A 282 -6.72 17.35 -12.00
CA VAL A 282 -5.78 17.97 -11.05
C VAL A 282 -6.44 18.01 -9.67
N GLY A 283 -5.78 17.41 -8.68
CA GLY A 283 -6.21 17.41 -7.29
C GLY A 283 -5.28 18.24 -6.41
N ILE A 284 -5.84 19.05 -5.52
CA ILE A 284 -5.13 19.82 -4.52
C ILE A 284 -5.67 19.46 -3.14
N ASN A 285 -4.78 19.08 -2.22
CA ASN A 285 -5.08 18.97 -0.80
C ASN A 285 -4.15 19.92 -0.03
N SER A 286 -4.73 20.86 0.71
CA SER A 286 -3.99 21.84 1.51
C SER A 286 -4.47 21.77 2.96
N ARG A 287 -3.55 21.56 3.90
CA ARG A 287 -3.84 21.36 5.31
C ARG A 287 -3.04 22.30 6.18
N LEU A 288 -3.71 23.26 6.80
CA LEU A 288 -3.13 24.13 7.81
C LEU A 288 -3.49 23.62 9.21
N ARG A 289 -2.46 23.37 10.02
CA ARG A 289 -2.57 22.79 11.35
C ARG A 289 -2.06 23.75 12.41
N TYR A 290 -2.81 23.92 13.48
CA TYR A 290 -2.44 24.70 14.64
C TYR A 290 -2.57 23.89 15.94
N ILE A 291 -1.48 23.79 16.71
CA ILE A 291 -1.41 23.11 18.00
C ILE A 291 -1.07 24.14 19.06
N PRO A 292 -2.05 24.78 19.73
CA PRO A 292 -1.79 25.77 20.79
C PRO A 292 -1.03 25.16 21.97
N GLU A 293 -1.39 23.93 22.35
CA GLU A 293 -0.74 23.15 23.40
C GLU A 293 -0.99 21.64 23.18
N ALA A 294 -0.26 20.79 23.91
CA ALA A 294 -0.41 19.34 23.79
C ALA A 294 -1.85 18.89 24.08
N GLY A 295 -2.45 18.12 23.18
CA GLY A 295 -3.83 17.63 23.29
C GLY A 295 -4.89 18.57 22.71
N LYS A 296 -4.51 19.75 22.20
CA LYS A 296 -5.42 20.66 21.48
C LYS A 296 -4.94 20.88 20.07
N GLU A 297 -5.81 20.71 19.10
CA GLU A 297 -5.48 20.82 17.70
C GLU A 297 -6.63 21.46 16.91
N VAL A 298 -6.29 22.37 16.02
CA VAL A 298 -7.20 22.94 15.02
C VAL A 298 -6.60 22.63 13.64
N VAL A 299 -7.37 22.04 12.76
CA VAL A 299 -6.96 21.73 11.39
C VAL A 299 -7.98 22.30 10.42
N LEU A 300 -7.49 23.11 9.48
CA LEU A 300 -8.23 23.54 8.30
C LEU A 300 -7.75 22.74 7.10
N VAL A 301 -8.65 22.08 6.39
CA VAL A 301 -8.34 21.31 5.16
C VAL A 301 -9.12 21.90 4.02
N LEU A 302 -8.44 22.18 2.93
CA LEU A 302 -8.99 22.53 1.63
C LEU A 302 -8.69 21.38 0.66
N ASN A 303 -9.73 20.78 0.08
CA ASN A 303 -9.64 19.88 -1.06
C ASN A 303 -10.23 20.60 -2.27
N HIS A 304 -9.53 20.53 -3.39
CA HIS A 304 -9.99 21.10 -4.65
C HIS A 304 -9.64 20.14 -5.79
N GLY A 305 -10.63 19.86 -6.64
CA GLY A 305 -10.49 19.10 -7.88
C GLY A 305 -10.83 19.95 -9.08
N ALA A 306 -10.08 19.79 -10.15
CA ALA A 306 -10.36 20.42 -11.43
C ALA A 306 -10.08 19.44 -12.57
N ASP A 307 -11.02 19.34 -13.51
CA ASP A 307 -10.84 18.61 -14.76
C ASP A 307 -9.93 19.39 -15.70
N VAL A 308 -9.18 18.64 -16.49
CA VAL A 308 -8.27 19.17 -17.52
C VAL A 308 -8.85 18.79 -18.88
N ASP A 309 -9.35 19.76 -19.65
CA ASP A 309 -9.89 19.48 -20.98
C ASP A 309 -8.76 19.27 -22.03
N SER A 310 -9.13 18.81 -23.22
CA SER A 310 -8.21 18.58 -24.33
C SER A 310 -7.41 19.83 -24.78
N ALA A 311 -7.83 21.03 -24.38
CA ALA A 311 -7.14 22.29 -24.59
C ALA A 311 -6.30 22.72 -23.38
N ASN A 312 -6.05 21.84 -22.40
CA ASN A 312 -5.36 22.09 -21.14
C ASN A 312 -6.00 23.21 -20.30
N ARG A 313 -7.33 23.39 -20.38
CA ARG A 313 -8.03 24.34 -19.52
C ARG A 313 -8.58 23.64 -18.30
N LEU A 314 -8.41 24.27 -17.14
CA LEU A 314 -8.90 23.77 -15.86
C LEU A 314 -10.34 24.20 -15.63
N SER A 315 -11.19 23.23 -15.29
CA SER A 315 -12.57 23.42 -14.89
C SER A 315 -12.78 22.84 -13.49
N SER A 316 -13.15 23.69 -12.52
CA SER A 316 -13.37 23.24 -11.13
C SER A 316 -14.52 22.24 -11.07
N THR A 317 -14.27 21.07 -10.47
CA THR A 317 -15.27 20.01 -10.28
C THR A 317 -15.79 19.95 -8.86
N GLN A 318 -14.90 20.08 -7.88
CA GLN A 318 -15.24 19.98 -6.47
C GLN A 318 -14.36 20.87 -5.62
N SER A 319 -14.92 21.44 -4.56
CA SER A 319 -14.18 22.18 -3.54
C SER A 319 -14.80 21.93 -2.17
N ASP A 320 -14.00 21.43 -1.25
CA ASP A 320 -14.41 21.15 0.12
C ASP A 320 -13.51 21.88 1.10
N ILE A 321 -14.09 22.54 2.07
CA ILE A 321 -13.37 23.15 3.18
C ILE A 321 -13.87 22.52 4.48
N ASN A 322 -12.94 21.91 5.22
CA ASN A 322 -13.24 21.23 6.46
C ASN A 322 -12.45 21.86 7.61
N LEU A 323 -13.12 22.17 8.71
CA LEU A 323 -12.52 22.60 9.96
C LEU A 323 -12.69 21.52 11.01
N LYS A 324 -11.59 21.01 11.55
CA LYS A 324 -11.59 20.03 12.64
C LYS A 324 -10.95 20.67 13.88
N VAL A 325 -11.64 20.56 15.02
CA VAL A 325 -11.11 20.95 16.33
C VAL A 325 -11.08 19.71 17.22
N SER A 326 -9.91 19.40 17.76
CA SER A 326 -9.72 18.25 18.65
C SER A 326 -9.23 18.71 20.01
N TYR A 327 -9.77 18.12 21.06
CA TYR A 327 -9.38 18.35 22.44
C TYR A 327 -9.24 17.01 23.17
N THR A 328 -8.06 16.75 23.72
CA THR A 328 -7.79 15.54 24.52
C THR A 328 -7.79 15.89 26.00
N PHE A 329 -8.72 15.31 26.74
CA PHE A 329 -8.74 15.36 28.19
C PHE A 329 -7.78 14.29 28.73
N ARG A 330 -6.90 14.69 29.66
CA ARG A 330 -6.06 13.75 30.41
C ARG A 330 -6.46 13.87 31.87
N TYR A 331 -6.80 12.75 32.47
CA TYR A 331 -7.15 12.62 33.88
C TYR A 331 -5.93 12.12 34.65
#